data_ec93be619499419ef6861b7a83b2a83c
#
_entry.id   ec93be619499419ef6861b7a83b2a83c
#
_cell.length_a   1.000
_cell.length_b   1.000
_cell.length_c   1.000
_cell.angle_alpha   90.00
_cell.angle_beta   90.00
_cell.angle_gamma   90.00
#
_symmetry.space_group_name_H-M   'P 1'
#
loop_
_entity.id
_entity.type
_entity.pdbx_description
1 polymer ?
#
loop_
_entity_poly.entity_id
_entity_poly.type
_entity_poly.pdbx_seq_one_letter_code
_entity_poly.pdbx_strand_id
1 'polypeptide(L)'
;CRTDGQRAWLEEAAQNECAVQLSCQEKARQTLSEQVIAFMRGTKPSCVLIYGPEAMGKATLARAMADEFPELRLIQACPVNGAEIRSLFAYLGAQPLRFMLLMENADTYSPAWRALLNECTGAAVPQNVMCVATSSSAAGFAGFPVRIGLENMELDAFAKTAEELSAARAPYIDTDAAWIRNAAVDYQLDPHDEFNVSSASLIAARFIAAHE
;
A
#
# COMPACT_ATOMS: atom_id res chain seq x y z
N CYS A 1 -0.40 -14.73 -3.86
CA CYS A 1 0.34 -15.86 -4.46
C CYS A 1 1.05 -16.64 -3.36
N ARG A 2 0.90 -17.93 -3.31
CA ARG A 2 1.63 -18.81 -2.38
C ARG A 2 2.50 -19.79 -3.18
N THR A 3 3.54 -20.32 -2.58
CA THR A 3 4.41 -21.33 -3.18
C THR A 3 4.61 -22.50 -2.20
N ASP A 4 4.68 -23.71 -2.73
CA ASP A 4 5.08 -24.91 -1.98
C ASP A 4 6.57 -25.26 -2.20
N GLY A 5 7.34 -24.33 -2.76
CA GLY A 5 8.73 -24.50 -3.15
C GLY A 5 8.92 -25.11 -4.54
N GLN A 6 7.84 -25.56 -5.19
CA GLN A 6 7.89 -26.13 -6.56
C GLN A 6 6.90 -25.46 -7.52
N ARG A 7 5.81 -24.88 -7.02
CA ARG A 7 4.77 -24.23 -7.85
C ARG A 7 4.25 -22.97 -7.18
N ALA A 8 4.03 -21.93 -7.97
CA ALA A 8 3.29 -20.75 -7.57
C ALA A 8 1.81 -20.92 -7.94
N TRP A 9 0.89 -20.55 -7.04
CA TRP A 9 -0.54 -20.53 -7.32
C TRP A 9 -1.20 -19.25 -6.84
N LEU A 10 -2.31 -18.92 -7.46
CA LEU A 10 -3.14 -17.79 -7.05
C LEU A 10 -4.24 -18.30 -6.12
N GLU A 11 -4.36 -17.66 -4.98
CA GLU A 11 -5.50 -17.80 -4.06
C GLU A 11 -6.28 -16.50 -4.06
N GLU A 12 -7.59 -16.63 -3.96
CA GLU A 12 -8.44 -15.48 -3.74
C GLU A 12 -8.15 -14.90 -2.36
N ALA A 13 -7.80 -13.61 -2.30
CA ALA A 13 -7.61 -12.92 -1.04
C ALA A 13 -8.96 -12.48 -0.48
N ALA A 14 -9.09 -12.49 0.85
CA ALA A 14 -10.23 -11.87 1.50
C ALA A 14 -10.35 -10.40 1.04
N GLN A 15 -11.58 -9.95 0.76
CA GLN A 15 -11.83 -8.55 0.46
C GLN A 15 -11.35 -7.70 1.62
N ASN A 16 -10.50 -6.71 1.33
CA ASN A 16 -10.08 -5.76 2.33
C ASN A 16 -11.26 -4.84 2.69
N GLU A 17 -11.28 -4.39 3.94
CA GLU A 17 -12.13 -3.26 4.32
C GLU A 17 -11.82 -2.08 3.38
N CYS A 18 -12.86 -1.37 2.94
CA CYS A 18 -12.73 -0.22 2.05
C CYS A 18 -11.68 0.76 2.61
N ALA A 19 -10.69 1.07 1.81
CA ALA A 19 -9.60 1.92 2.25
C ALA A 19 -10.12 3.36 2.44
N VAL A 20 -10.01 3.85 3.67
CA VAL A 20 -10.36 5.24 4.00
C VAL A 20 -9.39 6.18 3.29
N GLN A 21 -9.92 7.21 2.64
CA GLN A 21 -9.10 8.25 2.03
C GLN A 21 -8.57 9.18 3.13
N LEU A 22 -7.27 9.15 3.38
CA LEU A 22 -6.62 9.93 4.41
C LEU A 22 -5.94 11.17 3.82
N SER A 23 -6.19 12.34 4.39
CA SER A 23 -5.59 13.60 3.92
C SER A 23 -4.07 13.60 4.01
N CYS A 24 -3.48 12.90 4.96
CA CYS A 24 -2.02 12.75 5.08
C CYS A 24 -1.38 11.97 3.91
N GLN A 25 -2.17 11.19 3.16
CA GLN A 25 -1.72 10.43 1.99
C GLN A 25 -2.17 11.01 0.65
N GLU A 26 -2.88 12.13 0.62
CA GLU A 26 -3.54 12.66 -0.59
C GLU A 26 -2.56 12.85 -1.77
N LYS A 27 -1.38 13.45 -1.52
CA LYS A 27 -0.35 13.63 -2.55
C LYS A 27 0.18 12.29 -3.08
N ALA A 28 0.40 11.34 -2.18
CA ALA A 28 0.87 9.99 -2.52
C ALA A 28 -0.18 9.24 -3.33
N ARG A 29 -1.46 9.34 -2.93
CA ARG A 29 -2.61 8.75 -3.61
C ARG A 29 -2.77 9.33 -5.01
N GLN A 30 -2.70 10.66 -5.16
CA GLN A 30 -2.78 11.32 -6.45
C GLN A 30 -1.65 10.84 -7.39
N THR A 31 -0.41 10.83 -6.92
CA THR A 31 0.72 10.37 -7.73
C THR A 31 0.55 8.93 -8.18
N LEU A 32 0.10 8.04 -7.29
CA LEU A 32 -0.12 6.63 -7.64
C LEU A 32 -1.29 6.48 -8.61
N SER A 33 -2.39 7.20 -8.40
CA SER A 33 -3.57 7.21 -9.27
C SER A 33 -3.21 7.66 -10.69
N GLU A 34 -2.39 8.70 -10.85
CA GLU A 34 -1.89 9.15 -12.16
C GLU A 34 -1.14 8.03 -12.90
N GLN A 35 -0.31 7.24 -12.19
CA GLN A 35 0.39 6.09 -12.78
C GLN A 35 -0.58 4.98 -13.19
N VAL A 36 -1.57 4.69 -12.35
CA VAL A 36 -2.62 3.69 -12.66
C VAL A 36 -3.45 4.15 -13.85
N ILE A 37 -3.89 5.41 -13.91
CA ILE A 37 -4.64 5.96 -15.05
C ILE A 37 -3.84 5.86 -16.36
N ALA A 38 -2.56 6.22 -16.33
CA ALA A 38 -1.69 6.10 -17.50
C ALA A 38 -1.57 4.62 -17.94
N PHE A 39 -1.40 3.71 -17.00
CA PHE A 39 -1.38 2.27 -17.26
C PHE A 39 -2.71 1.76 -17.84
N MET A 40 -3.84 2.18 -17.29
CA MET A 40 -5.17 1.81 -17.77
C MET A 40 -5.45 2.33 -19.18
N ARG A 41 -4.82 3.44 -19.57
CA ARG A 41 -4.87 3.98 -20.95
C ARG A 41 -3.91 3.30 -21.94
N GLY A 42 -3.16 2.30 -21.49
CA GLY A 42 -2.26 1.52 -22.33
C GLY A 42 -0.82 2.04 -22.40
N THR A 43 -0.45 3.03 -21.60
CA THR A 43 0.95 3.42 -21.43
C THR A 43 1.72 2.27 -20.78
N LYS A 44 2.95 2.00 -21.24
CA LYS A 44 3.80 0.99 -20.60
C LYS A 44 3.96 1.34 -19.12
N PRO A 45 3.64 0.42 -18.20
CA PRO A 45 3.68 0.72 -16.79
C PRO A 45 5.12 0.96 -16.31
N SER A 46 5.30 1.96 -15.46
CA SER A 46 6.51 2.15 -14.68
C SER A 46 6.41 1.35 -13.39
N CYS A 47 7.55 0.84 -12.89
CA CYS A 47 7.59 0.29 -11.55
C CYS A 47 7.48 1.41 -10.53
N VAL A 48 6.61 1.25 -9.55
CA VAL A 48 6.35 2.23 -8.49
C VAL A 48 6.86 1.71 -7.16
N LEU A 49 7.61 2.53 -6.44
CA LEU A 49 8.00 2.30 -5.05
C LEU A 49 7.24 3.25 -4.13
N ILE A 50 6.55 2.71 -3.15
CA ILE A 50 5.98 3.45 -2.02
C ILE A 50 6.86 3.17 -0.80
N TYR A 51 7.52 4.19 -0.26
CA TYR A 51 8.46 4.01 0.85
C TYR A 51 8.18 4.99 1.99
N GLY A 52 8.69 4.67 3.16
CA GLY A 52 8.53 5.49 4.37
C GLY A 52 8.40 4.63 5.63
N PRO A 53 8.19 5.25 6.78
CA PRO A 53 8.09 4.58 8.07
C PRO A 53 7.07 3.44 8.08
N GLU A 54 7.19 2.54 9.03
CA GLU A 54 6.24 1.45 9.21
C GLU A 54 4.85 1.98 9.58
N ALA A 55 3.83 1.16 9.36
CA ALA A 55 2.45 1.45 9.71
C ALA A 55 1.83 2.73 9.10
N MET A 56 2.47 3.36 8.10
CA MET A 56 1.96 4.53 7.37
C MET A 56 0.91 4.17 6.29
N GLY A 57 0.46 2.92 6.21
CA GLY A 57 -0.58 2.51 5.26
C GLY A 57 -0.11 2.37 3.81
N LYS A 58 1.20 2.15 3.55
CA LYS A 58 1.77 1.99 2.20
C LYS A 58 1.05 0.94 1.35
N ALA A 59 0.85 -0.25 1.90
CA ALA A 59 0.17 -1.34 1.21
C ALA A 59 -1.34 -1.07 1.05
N THR A 60 -1.96 -0.46 2.06
CA THR A 60 -3.37 -0.04 2.02
C THR A 60 -3.62 0.96 0.90
N LEU A 61 -2.70 1.93 0.72
CA LEU A 61 -2.75 2.89 -0.38
C LEU A 61 -2.71 2.19 -1.76
N ALA A 62 -1.83 1.19 -1.91
CA ALA A 62 -1.75 0.43 -3.16
C ALA A 62 -3.02 -0.41 -3.41
N ARG A 63 -3.59 -1.01 -2.35
CA ARG A 63 -4.83 -1.79 -2.46
C ARG A 63 -6.03 -0.93 -2.81
N ALA A 64 -6.10 0.30 -2.27
CA ALA A 64 -7.15 1.26 -2.58
C ALA A 64 -7.28 1.54 -4.09
N MET A 65 -6.18 1.46 -4.84
CA MET A 65 -6.24 1.61 -6.29
C MET A 65 -7.04 0.50 -6.97
N ALA A 66 -7.01 -0.73 -6.46
CA ALA A 66 -7.83 -1.80 -7.03
C ALA A 66 -9.34 -1.59 -6.77
N ASP A 67 -9.68 -0.94 -5.66
CA ASP A 67 -11.06 -0.58 -5.34
C ASP A 67 -11.55 0.60 -6.21
N GLU A 68 -10.68 1.57 -6.47
CA GLU A 68 -10.98 2.73 -7.33
C GLU A 68 -11.06 2.36 -8.83
N PHE A 69 -10.32 1.32 -9.25
CA PHE A 69 -10.25 0.87 -10.64
C PHE A 69 -10.73 -0.59 -10.77
N PRO A 70 -12.05 -0.85 -10.90
CA PRO A 70 -12.62 -2.21 -10.89
C PRO A 70 -12.10 -3.12 -12.01
N GLU A 71 -11.51 -2.56 -13.06
CA GLU A 71 -10.88 -3.32 -14.15
C GLU A 71 -9.45 -3.77 -13.83
N LEU A 72 -8.84 -3.23 -12.76
CA LEU A 72 -7.53 -3.60 -12.27
C LEU A 72 -7.63 -4.79 -11.32
N ARG A 73 -6.82 -5.80 -11.53
CA ARG A 73 -6.73 -6.97 -10.66
C ARG A 73 -5.47 -6.89 -9.80
N LEU A 74 -5.65 -6.90 -8.49
CA LEU A 74 -4.54 -6.89 -7.54
C LEU A 74 -4.02 -8.31 -7.31
N ILE A 75 -2.72 -8.48 -7.42
CA ILE A 75 -2.00 -9.71 -7.08
C ILE A 75 -0.95 -9.35 -6.04
N GLN A 76 -1.06 -9.93 -4.85
CA GLN A 76 -0.03 -9.81 -3.84
C GLN A 76 1.06 -10.86 -4.09
N ALA A 77 2.29 -10.41 -4.31
CA ALA A 77 3.43 -11.28 -4.52
C ALA A 77 4.24 -11.43 -3.23
N CYS A 78 4.57 -12.68 -2.91
CA CYS A 78 5.59 -13.01 -1.91
C CYS A 78 6.95 -13.24 -2.59
N PRO A 79 8.07 -13.21 -1.87
CA PRO A 79 9.36 -13.58 -2.41
C PRO A 79 9.33 -14.99 -2.99
N VAL A 80 9.65 -15.08 -4.28
CA VAL A 80 9.68 -16.34 -5.05
C VAL A 80 10.95 -16.37 -5.88
N ASN A 81 11.32 -17.53 -6.42
CA ASN A 81 12.46 -17.58 -7.32
C ASN A 81 12.13 -16.97 -8.70
N GLY A 82 13.19 -16.56 -9.44
CA GLY A 82 13.01 -15.88 -10.72
C GLY A 82 12.29 -16.72 -11.79
N ALA A 83 12.33 -18.05 -11.73
CA ALA A 83 11.62 -18.90 -12.67
C ALA A 83 10.10 -18.87 -12.43
N GLU A 84 9.68 -18.87 -11.17
CA GLU A 84 8.27 -18.79 -10.79
C GLU A 84 7.65 -17.46 -11.20
N ILE A 85 8.35 -16.34 -10.98
CA ILE A 85 7.83 -15.03 -11.37
C ILE A 85 7.75 -14.89 -12.90
N ARG A 86 8.71 -15.43 -13.66
CA ARG A 86 8.64 -15.45 -15.13
C ARG A 86 7.46 -16.29 -15.63
N SER A 87 7.19 -17.42 -14.99
CA SER A 87 6.01 -18.24 -15.31
C SER A 87 4.71 -17.50 -15.01
N LEU A 88 4.64 -16.78 -13.88
CA LEU A 88 3.52 -15.91 -13.55
C LEU A 88 3.34 -14.81 -14.61
N PHE A 89 4.41 -14.13 -14.99
CA PHE A 89 4.36 -13.10 -16.04
C PHE A 89 3.89 -13.65 -17.39
N ALA A 90 4.35 -14.83 -17.80
CA ALA A 90 3.88 -15.47 -19.01
C ALA A 90 2.38 -15.78 -18.96
N TYR A 91 1.89 -16.26 -17.82
CA TYR A 91 0.47 -16.52 -17.61
C TYR A 91 -0.35 -15.22 -17.64
N LEU A 92 0.06 -14.18 -16.87
CA LEU A 92 -0.65 -12.90 -16.81
C LEU A 92 -0.64 -12.18 -18.15
N GLY A 93 0.49 -12.20 -18.87
CA GLY A 93 0.63 -11.59 -20.18
C GLY A 93 -0.30 -12.15 -21.25
N ALA A 94 -0.74 -13.40 -21.09
CA ALA A 94 -1.71 -14.04 -21.98
C ALA A 94 -3.18 -13.67 -21.64
N GLN A 95 -3.43 -12.98 -20.52
CA GLN A 95 -4.79 -12.61 -20.11
C GLN A 95 -5.19 -11.24 -20.69
N PRO A 96 -6.47 -11.02 -21.01
CA PRO A 96 -6.96 -9.73 -21.50
C PRO A 96 -7.18 -8.70 -20.39
N LEU A 97 -6.82 -9.03 -19.15
CA LEU A 97 -7.01 -8.20 -17.96
C LEU A 97 -5.74 -7.40 -17.63
N ARG A 98 -5.89 -6.36 -16.81
CA ARG A 98 -4.80 -5.58 -16.28
C ARG A 98 -4.55 -5.94 -14.82
N PHE A 99 -3.27 -6.03 -14.45
CA PHE A 99 -2.85 -6.51 -13.14
C PHE A 99 -1.93 -5.51 -12.45
N MET A 100 -2.13 -5.30 -11.17
CA MET A 100 -1.16 -4.68 -10.27
C MET A 100 -0.51 -5.78 -9.43
N LEU A 101 0.80 -5.96 -9.58
CA LEU A 101 1.59 -6.87 -8.76
C LEU A 101 2.14 -6.09 -7.56
N LEU A 102 1.57 -6.31 -6.38
CA LEU A 102 1.98 -5.66 -5.13
C LEU A 102 2.97 -6.51 -4.37
N MET A 103 4.15 -5.95 -4.11
CA MET A 103 5.23 -6.52 -3.32
C MET A 103 5.32 -5.77 -1.99
N GLU A 104 4.81 -6.36 -0.93
CA GLU A 104 4.76 -5.72 0.38
C GLU A 104 6.04 -5.96 1.19
N ASN A 105 6.49 -4.89 1.86
CA ASN A 105 7.68 -4.91 2.72
C ASN A 105 8.90 -5.52 2.02
N ALA A 106 9.10 -5.10 0.77
CA ALA A 106 10.20 -5.58 -0.04
C ALA A 106 11.55 -5.18 0.60
N ASP A 107 12.39 -6.19 0.82
CA ASP A 107 13.71 -6.04 1.41
C ASP A 107 14.80 -6.28 0.39
N THR A 108 15.53 -5.24 0.04
CA THR A 108 16.63 -5.31 -0.95
C THR A 108 17.87 -6.06 -0.45
N TYR A 109 17.98 -6.35 0.84
CA TYR A 109 19.05 -7.16 1.40
C TYR A 109 18.75 -8.66 1.27
N SER A 110 17.50 -9.07 1.18
CA SER A 110 17.10 -10.45 0.97
C SER A 110 17.38 -10.90 -0.47
N PRO A 111 18.11 -12.00 -0.71
CA PRO A 111 18.34 -12.52 -2.05
C PRO A 111 17.05 -12.88 -2.80
N ALA A 112 16.04 -13.40 -2.10
CA ALA A 112 14.75 -13.75 -2.69
C ALA A 112 13.99 -12.50 -3.17
N TRP A 113 13.97 -11.44 -2.37
CA TRP A 113 13.41 -10.15 -2.79
C TRP A 113 14.16 -9.54 -3.96
N ARG A 114 15.51 -9.58 -3.95
CA ARG A 114 16.30 -9.07 -5.07
C ARG A 114 16.01 -9.80 -6.37
N ALA A 115 15.86 -11.12 -6.33
CA ALA A 115 15.49 -11.91 -7.51
C ALA A 115 14.13 -11.46 -8.08
N LEU A 116 13.10 -11.33 -7.22
CA LEU A 116 11.79 -10.84 -7.63
C LEU A 116 11.82 -9.42 -8.17
N LEU A 117 12.49 -8.49 -7.48
CA LEU A 117 12.60 -7.08 -7.90
C LEU A 117 13.31 -6.94 -9.25
N ASN A 118 14.36 -7.72 -9.50
CA ASN A 118 15.08 -7.72 -10.78
C ASN A 118 14.16 -8.18 -11.94
N GLU A 119 13.34 -9.21 -11.74
CA GLU A 119 12.40 -9.64 -12.76
C GLU A 119 11.30 -8.58 -13.00
N CYS A 120 10.82 -7.93 -11.94
CA CYS A 120 9.80 -6.86 -12.01
C CYS A 120 10.30 -5.60 -12.73
N THR A 121 11.61 -5.34 -12.73
CA THR A 121 12.22 -4.19 -13.43
C THR A 121 12.78 -4.56 -14.79
N GLY A 122 12.77 -5.84 -15.15
CA GLY A 122 13.29 -6.37 -16.39
C GLY A 122 12.36 -6.23 -17.59
N ALA A 123 12.88 -6.62 -18.75
CA ALA A 123 12.11 -6.61 -20.00
C ALA A 123 11.01 -7.69 -20.08
N ALA A 124 11.02 -8.63 -19.14
CA ALA A 124 10.06 -9.75 -19.12
C ALA A 124 8.68 -9.36 -18.55
N VAL A 125 8.55 -8.17 -17.97
CA VAL A 125 7.26 -7.70 -17.42
C VAL A 125 6.27 -7.45 -18.55
N PRO A 126 5.10 -8.11 -18.56
CA PRO A 126 4.09 -7.91 -19.58
C PRO A 126 3.53 -6.49 -19.56
N GLN A 127 3.04 -6.01 -20.71
CA GLN A 127 2.47 -4.66 -20.82
C GLN A 127 1.19 -4.47 -20.00
N ASN A 128 0.51 -5.55 -19.65
CA ASN A 128 -0.70 -5.55 -18.84
C ASN A 128 -0.43 -5.80 -17.35
N VAL A 129 0.83 -5.73 -16.89
CA VAL A 129 1.23 -5.87 -15.47
C VAL A 129 1.99 -4.63 -15.01
N MET A 130 1.49 -3.99 -13.97
CA MET A 130 2.13 -2.89 -13.25
C MET A 130 2.72 -3.41 -11.94
N CYS A 131 3.99 -3.14 -11.68
CA CYS A 131 4.67 -3.57 -10.45
C CYS A 131 4.71 -2.43 -9.43
N VAL A 132 4.22 -2.70 -8.21
CA VAL A 132 4.26 -1.77 -7.08
C VAL A 132 4.95 -2.45 -5.91
N ALA A 133 5.98 -1.82 -5.36
CA ALA A 133 6.67 -2.31 -4.18
C ALA A 133 6.44 -1.36 -3.00
N THR A 134 6.35 -1.90 -1.78
CA THR A 134 6.41 -1.11 -0.56
C THR A 134 7.66 -1.46 0.23
N SER A 135 8.29 -0.47 0.86
CA SER A 135 9.50 -0.65 1.66
C SER A 135 9.59 0.41 2.76
N SER A 136 10.42 0.19 3.77
CA SER A 136 10.77 1.23 4.75
C SER A 136 11.74 2.28 4.18
N SER A 137 12.49 1.94 3.14
CA SER A 137 13.53 2.80 2.54
C SER A 137 13.49 2.76 1.01
N ALA A 138 13.90 3.85 0.37
CA ALA A 138 14.12 3.90 -1.08
C ALA A 138 15.47 3.30 -1.52
N ALA A 139 16.34 2.95 -0.58
CA ALA A 139 17.67 2.41 -0.89
C ALA A 139 17.56 1.04 -1.59
N GLY A 140 18.36 0.84 -2.61
CA GLY A 140 18.40 -0.43 -3.37
C GLY A 140 17.31 -0.60 -4.44
N PHE A 141 16.38 0.35 -4.60
CA PHE A 141 15.30 0.30 -5.61
C PHE A 141 15.64 1.13 -6.87
N ALA A 142 16.86 0.97 -7.42
CA ALA A 142 17.29 1.74 -8.59
C ALA A 142 16.40 1.53 -9.84
N GLY A 143 15.80 0.34 -9.98
CA GLY A 143 14.90 -0.01 -11.09
C GLY A 143 13.46 0.56 -10.96
N PHE A 144 13.16 1.30 -9.88
CA PHE A 144 11.84 1.88 -9.64
C PHE A 144 11.89 3.40 -9.89
N PRO A 145 11.54 3.87 -11.10
CA PRO A 145 11.65 5.27 -11.47
C PRO A 145 10.64 6.17 -10.76
N VAL A 146 9.47 5.63 -10.46
CA VAL A 146 8.44 6.38 -9.70
C VAL A 146 8.57 6.04 -8.22
N ARG A 147 8.81 7.05 -7.40
CA ARG A 147 9.03 6.92 -5.97
C ARG A 147 8.09 7.82 -5.20
N ILE A 148 7.30 7.24 -4.33
CA ILE A 148 6.30 7.90 -3.51
C ILE A 148 6.74 7.75 -2.06
N GLY A 149 7.19 8.85 -1.44
CA GLY A 149 7.58 8.88 -0.03
C GLY A 149 6.37 9.20 0.86
N LEU A 150 6.21 8.44 1.93
CA LEU A 150 5.34 8.78 3.06
C LEU A 150 6.24 9.18 4.23
N GLU A 151 5.88 10.27 4.89
CA GLU A 151 6.63 10.83 6.01
C GLU A 151 5.86 10.61 7.31
N ASN A 152 6.57 10.63 8.45
CA ASN A 152 5.92 10.62 9.75
C ASN A 152 4.97 11.82 9.88
N MET A 153 3.86 11.61 10.58
CA MET A 153 2.89 12.66 10.82
C MET A 153 3.33 13.54 11.99
N GLU A 154 3.02 14.83 11.91
CA GLU A 154 3.00 15.71 13.06
C GLU A 154 1.66 15.61 13.80
N LEU A 155 1.59 16.12 15.03
CA LEU A 155 0.41 16.00 15.90
C LEU A 155 -0.90 16.40 15.22
N ASP A 156 -0.90 17.51 14.48
CA ASP A 156 -2.10 18.00 13.81
C ASP A 156 -2.56 17.07 12.67
N ALA A 157 -1.63 16.55 11.89
CA ALA A 157 -1.93 15.57 10.85
C ALA A 157 -2.37 14.24 11.45
N PHE A 158 -1.79 13.83 12.55
CA PHE A 158 -2.15 12.63 13.28
C PHE A 158 -3.58 12.70 13.86
N ALA A 159 -3.91 13.80 14.56
CA ALA A 159 -5.25 14.04 15.09
C ALA A 159 -6.30 14.05 13.97
N LYS A 160 -6.02 14.77 12.87
CA LYS A 160 -6.89 14.79 11.70
C LYS A 160 -7.08 13.40 11.07
N THR A 161 -6.04 12.61 11.00
CA THR A 161 -6.14 11.22 10.49
C THR A 161 -7.04 10.37 11.39
N ALA A 162 -6.95 10.54 12.73
CA ALA A 162 -7.84 9.84 13.66
C ALA A 162 -9.31 10.30 13.52
N GLU A 163 -9.55 11.58 13.27
CA GLU A 163 -10.89 12.12 12.96
C GLU A 163 -11.47 11.49 11.69
N GLU A 164 -10.69 11.47 10.59
CA GLU A 164 -11.08 10.87 9.31
C GLU A 164 -11.42 9.38 9.46
N LEU A 165 -10.62 8.64 10.23
CA LEU A 165 -10.86 7.22 10.51
C LEU A 165 -12.10 7.00 11.39
N SER A 166 -12.35 7.87 12.38
CA SER A 166 -13.54 7.82 13.24
C SER A 166 -14.79 8.06 12.41
N ALA A 167 -14.83 9.12 11.62
CA ALA A 167 -15.95 9.46 10.77
C ALA A 167 -16.27 8.37 9.72
N ALA A 168 -15.24 7.73 9.17
CA ALA A 168 -15.43 6.66 8.20
C ALA A 168 -15.96 5.37 8.81
N ARG A 169 -15.53 5.02 10.03
CA ARG A 169 -15.94 3.78 10.73
C ARG A 169 -17.27 3.89 11.46
N ALA A 170 -17.57 5.06 12.00
CA ALA A 170 -18.78 5.32 12.76
C ALA A 170 -19.43 6.64 12.29
N PRO A 171 -19.98 6.69 11.07
CA PRO A 171 -20.57 7.93 10.51
C PRO A 171 -21.84 8.40 11.26
N TYR A 172 -22.35 7.58 12.18
CA TYR A 172 -23.49 7.90 13.05
C TYR A 172 -23.09 8.56 14.38
N ILE A 173 -21.78 8.67 14.66
CA ILE A 173 -21.24 9.36 15.83
C ILE A 173 -20.66 10.70 15.37
N ASP A 174 -21.12 11.79 15.97
CA ASP A 174 -20.56 13.12 15.72
C ASP A 174 -19.12 13.16 16.23
N THR A 175 -18.18 13.48 15.34
CA THR A 175 -16.75 13.48 15.67
C THR A 175 -16.41 14.66 16.59
N ASP A 176 -15.89 14.37 17.78
CA ASP A 176 -15.36 15.37 18.71
C ASP A 176 -13.86 15.58 18.49
N ALA A 177 -13.54 16.58 17.66
CA ALA A 177 -12.15 16.94 17.33
C ALA A 177 -11.32 17.32 18.57
N ALA A 178 -11.94 17.94 19.60
CA ALA A 178 -11.26 18.33 20.82
C ALA A 178 -10.87 17.10 21.65
N TRP A 179 -11.77 16.14 21.78
CA TRP A 179 -11.49 14.87 22.45
C TRP A 179 -10.36 14.10 21.74
N ILE A 180 -10.45 13.97 20.42
CA ILE A 180 -9.44 13.25 19.60
C ILE A 180 -8.07 13.93 19.71
N ARG A 181 -8.04 15.28 19.65
CA ARG A 181 -6.80 16.03 19.80
C ARG A 181 -6.16 15.85 21.18
N ASN A 182 -6.96 15.86 22.24
CA ASN A 182 -6.46 15.62 23.60
C ASN A 182 -5.90 14.19 23.73
N ALA A 183 -6.59 13.20 23.19
CA ALA A 183 -6.11 11.82 23.16
C ALA A 183 -4.82 11.67 22.35
N ALA A 184 -4.64 12.42 21.27
CA ALA A 184 -3.42 12.46 20.47
C ALA A 184 -2.25 13.12 21.24
N VAL A 185 -2.51 14.17 22.03
CA VAL A 185 -1.50 14.78 22.90
C VAL A 185 -1.08 13.82 24.01
N ASP A 186 -2.02 13.12 24.63
CA ASP A 186 -1.73 12.13 25.65
C ASP A 186 -0.89 10.98 25.07
N TYR A 187 -1.18 10.57 23.85
CA TYR A 187 -0.40 9.56 23.12
C TYR A 187 1.05 10.01 22.87
N GLN A 188 1.28 11.30 22.55
CA GLN A 188 2.61 11.85 22.34
C GLN A 188 3.51 11.81 23.57
N LEU A 189 2.93 11.73 24.78
CA LEU A 189 3.69 11.68 26.03
C LEU A 189 4.37 10.33 26.25
N ASP A 190 4.02 9.29 25.49
CA ASP A 190 4.73 8.01 25.51
C ASP A 190 5.93 8.05 24.55
N PRO A 191 7.18 7.95 25.04
CA PRO A 191 8.38 8.13 24.23
C PRO A 191 8.62 7.02 23.21
N HIS A 192 7.81 5.96 23.21
CA HIS A 192 7.95 4.81 22.31
C HIS A 192 6.92 4.83 21.17
N ASP A 193 5.99 5.78 21.17
CA ASP A 193 4.89 5.82 20.23
C ASP A 193 5.16 6.77 19.06
N GLU A 194 5.08 6.24 17.83
CA GLU A 194 5.22 7.01 16.60
C GLU A 194 3.85 7.42 16.06
N PHE A 195 3.76 8.64 15.55
CA PHE A 195 2.58 9.13 14.85
C PHE A 195 2.47 8.50 13.46
N ASN A 196 1.70 7.43 13.37
CA ASN A 196 1.42 6.72 12.13
C ASN A 196 -0.07 6.37 11.99
N VAL A 197 -0.46 5.82 10.83
CA VAL A 197 -1.87 5.49 10.55
C VAL A 197 -2.42 4.41 11.49
N SER A 198 -1.59 3.45 11.90
CA SER A 198 -2.04 2.41 12.85
C SER A 198 -2.33 2.98 14.23
N SER A 199 -1.48 3.87 14.74
CA SER A 199 -1.74 4.52 16.04
C SER A 199 -2.91 5.50 15.97
N ALA A 200 -3.08 6.25 14.87
CA ALA A 200 -4.29 7.04 14.64
C ALA A 200 -5.56 6.17 14.64
N SER A 201 -5.48 4.97 14.07
CA SER A 201 -6.56 3.99 14.10
C SER A 201 -6.92 3.52 15.53
N LEU A 202 -5.95 3.43 16.43
CA LEU A 202 -6.22 3.13 17.85
C LEU A 202 -6.95 4.27 18.56
N ILE A 203 -6.56 5.52 18.30
CA ILE A 203 -7.27 6.69 18.84
C ILE A 203 -8.71 6.72 18.32
N ALA A 204 -8.92 6.50 17.02
CA ALA A 204 -10.26 6.42 16.44
C ALA A 204 -11.11 5.32 17.09
N ALA A 205 -10.55 4.13 17.31
CA ALA A 205 -11.25 3.04 17.98
C ALA A 205 -11.63 3.38 19.43
N ARG A 206 -10.72 4.04 20.17
CA ARG A 206 -11.01 4.52 21.55
C ARG A 206 -12.10 5.58 21.56
N PHE A 207 -12.09 6.50 20.60
CA PHE A 207 -13.14 7.51 20.45
C PHE A 207 -14.51 6.87 20.24
N ILE A 208 -14.61 5.94 19.29
CA ILE A 208 -15.86 5.23 18.98
C ILE A 208 -16.37 4.51 20.23
N ALA A 209 -15.52 3.71 20.90
CA ALA A 209 -15.89 2.95 22.09
C ALA A 209 -16.29 3.83 23.30
N ALA A 210 -15.87 5.09 23.33
CA ALA A 210 -16.25 6.03 24.39
C ALA A 210 -17.61 6.73 24.12
N HIS A 211 -18.11 6.68 22.88
CA HIS A 211 -19.33 7.39 22.45
C HIS A 211 -20.43 6.46 21.93
N GLU A 212 -20.21 5.14 21.92
CA GLU A 212 -21.24 4.10 21.76
C GLU A 212 -21.99 3.85 23.07
#